data_4035050bc845c691e2661587f26bdca1
#
_entry.id   4035050bc845c691e2661587f26bdca1
#
_cell.length_a   1.000
_cell.length_b   1.000
_cell.length_c   1.000
_cell.angle_alpha   90.00
_cell.angle_beta   90.00
_cell.angle_gamma   90.00
#
_symmetry.space_group_name_H-M   'P 1'
#
loop_
_entity.id
_entity.type
_entity.pdbx_description
1 polymer ?
#
loop_
_entity_poly.entity_id
_entity_poly.type
_entity_poly.pdbx_seq_one_letter_code
_entity_poly.pdbx_strand_id
1 'polypeptide(L)'
;MTSVNTPRRRFTRAERARQILDAAVEVFAERGFHAASMDAVAERVGVTKPVLYDHFGSKEGLLLGCVARAREELLEVTSSAAAAATNPEEMLRLGFRAFFDYLDSHSPAWNLLYQEASLPNGAGADSLESIRAQQTDFIAALLAAQAPEAGPARVQAWAQVIVGACERLALWRRGSAGAQVSAEQATEYLMDLLWTGLANRQDESGA
;
A
#
# COMPACT_ATOMS: atom_id res chain seq x y z
N MET A 1 35.68 -13.41 -36.46
CA MET A 1 34.73 -12.60 -35.69
C MET A 1 34.35 -13.39 -34.46
N THR A 2 34.98 -13.10 -33.32
CA THR A 2 34.83 -13.87 -32.08
C THR A 2 33.64 -13.25 -31.32
N SER A 3 32.53 -14.03 -31.23
CA SER A 3 31.34 -13.62 -30.47
C SER A 3 31.68 -13.62 -28.97
N VAL A 4 31.72 -12.44 -28.35
CA VAL A 4 31.89 -12.27 -26.93
C VAL A 4 30.58 -12.73 -26.25
N ASN A 5 30.60 -13.92 -25.71
CA ASN A 5 29.51 -14.47 -24.90
C ASN A 5 29.55 -13.77 -23.53
N THR A 6 28.80 -12.68 -23.37
CA THR A 6 28.64 -11.99 -22.08
C THR A 6 27.88 -12.92 -21.14
N PRO A 7 28.43 -13.30 -19.96
CA PRO A 7 27.74 -14.19 -19.03
C PRO A 7 26.40 -13.56 -18.60
N ARG A 8 25.30 -14.27 -18.84
CA ARG A 8 23.96 -13.89 -18.35
C ARG A 8 24.03 -13.81 -16.82
N ARG A 9 23.89 -12.62 -16.27
CA ARG A 9 23.81 -12.38 -14.83
C ARG A 9 22.72 -13.30 -14.23
N ARG A 10 23.11 -14.21 -13.32
CA ARG A 10 22.14 -15.03 -12.59
C ARG A 10 21.51 -14.13 -11.53
N PHE A 11 20.21 -13.92 -11.65
CA PHE A 11 19.44 -13.22 -10.63
C PHE A 11 19.35 -14.08 -9.36
N THR A 12 19.40 -13.44 -8.20
CA THR A 12 19.07 -14.09 -6.92
C THR A 12 17.59 -14.44 -6.88
N ARG A 13 17.18 -15.32 -5.95
CA ARG A 13 15.76 -15.67 -5.75
C ARG A 13 14.91 -14.40 -5.46
N ALA A 14 15.43 -13.48 -4.63
CA ALA A 14 14.76 -12.23 -4.30
C ALA A 14 14.63 -11.28 -5.50
N GLU A 15 15.71 -11.09 -6.27
CA GLU A 15 15.66 -10.27 -7.50
C GLU A 15 14.66 -10.84 -8.51
N ARG A 16 14.62 -12.18 -8.64
CA ARG A 16 13.66 -12.84 -9.54
C ARG A 16 12.23 -12.67 -9.05
N ALA A 17 11.97 -12.81 -7.76
CA ALA A 17 10.65 -12.60 -7.18
C ALA A 17 10.15 -11.17 -7.46
N ARG A 18 11.00 -10.16 -7.29
CA ARG A 18 10.65 -8.75 -7.62
C ARG A 18 10.25 -8.59 -9.09
N GLN A 19 11.05 -9.12 -10.03
CA GLN A 19 10.73 -9.06 -11.47
C GLN A 19 9.38 -9.72 -11.79
N ILE A 20 9.09 -10.84 -11.14
CA ILE A 20 7.81 -11.53 -11.32
C ILE A 20 6.66 -10.67 -10.80
N LEU A 21 6.81 -10.06 -9.63
CA LEU A 21 5.78 -9.19 -9.04
C LEU A 21 5.54 -7.94 -9.90
N ASP A 22 6.58 -7.31 -10.46
CA ASP A 22 6.45 -6.18 -11.37
C ASP A 22 5.58 -6.53 -12.58
N ALA A 23 5.93 -7.61 -13.27
CA ALA A 23 5.17 -8.08 -14.43
C ALA A 23 3.74 -8.55 -14.07
N ALA A 24 3.57 -9.14 -12.89
CA ALA A 24 2.25 -9.59 -12.43
C ALA A 24 1.31 -8.39 -12.18
N VAL A 25 1.81 -7.31 -11.57
CA VAL A 25 1.03 -6.07 -11.37
C VAL A 25 0.54 -5.53 -12.71
N GLU A 26 1.41 -5.45 -13.72
CA GLU A 26 1.03 -4.99 -15.05
C GLU A 26 -0.03 -5.89 -15.70
N VAL A 27 0.18 -7.21 -15.71
CA VAL A 27 -0.75 -8.18 -16.32
C VAL A 27 -2.11 -8.17 -15.62
N PHE A 28 -2.12 -8.10 -14.28
CA PHE A 28 -3.36 -8.01 -13.51
C PHE A 28 -4.09 -6.67 -13.74
N ALA A 29 -3.35 -5.56 -13.83
CA ALA A 29 -3.93 -4.25 -14.11
C ALA A 29 -4.55 -4.17 -15.51
N GLU A 30 -3.88 -4.77 -16.53
CA GLU A 30 -4.34 -4.77 -17.91
C GLU A 30 -5.58 -5.66 -18.13
N ARG A 31 -5.63 -6.84 -17.50
CA ARG A 31 -6.60 -7.89 -17.81
C ARG A 31 -7.61 -8.16 -16.69
N GLY A 32 -7.38 -7.63 -15.51
CA GLY A 32 -8.07 -8.04 -14.29
C GLY A 32 -7.59 -9.40 -13.78
N PHE A 33 -7.79 -9.68 -12.49
CA PHE A 33 -7.34 -10.93 -11.86
C PHE A 33 -7.91 -12.17 -12.55
N HIS A 34 -9.22 -12.20 -12.87
CA HIS A 34 -9.87 -13.40 -13.40
C HIS A 34 -9.37 -13.77 -14.80
N ALA A 35 -9.19 -12.80 -15.71
CA ALA A 35 -8.75 -13.04 -17.09
C ALA A 35 -7.23 -13.16 -17.24
N ALA A 36 -6.45 -12.72 -16.25
CA ALA A 36 -5.01 -12.89 -16.24
C ALA A 36 -4.63 -14.38 -16.06
N SER A 37 -3.54 -14.80 -16.71
CA SER A 37 -3.01 -16.16 -16.59
C SER A 37 -1.55 -16.17 -16.14
N MET A 38 -1.15 -17.26 -15.49
CA MET A 38 0.27 -17.49 -15.12
C MET A 38 1.17 -17.56 -16.37
N ASP A 39 0.64 -18.00 -17.51
CA ASP A 39 1.38 -18.03 -18.76
C ASP A 39 1.70 -16.61 -19.26
N ALA A 40 0.73 -15.69 -19.20
CA ALA A 40 0.93 -14.29 -19.59
C ALA A 40 1.98 -13.59 -18.70
N VAL A 41 1.99 -13.87 -17.40
CA VAL A 41 3.03 -13.34 -16.48
C VAL A 41 4.38 -13.95 -16.80
N ALA A 42 4.46 -15.28 -17.01
CA ALA A 42 5.71 -15.97 -17.34
C ALA A 42 6.34 -15.43 -18.63
N GLU A 43 5.53 -15.20 -19.65
CA GLU A 43 5.93 -14.61 -20.92
C GLU A 43 6.46 -13.15 -20.72
N ARG A 44 5.76 -12.33 -19.94
CA ARG A 44 6.13 -10.95 -19.66
C ARG A 44 7.48 -10.84 -18.94
N VAL A 45 7.76 -11.75 -18.00
CA VAL A 45 9.05 -11.81 -17.26
C VAL A 45 10.16 -12.46 -18.07
N GLY A 46 9.81 -13.29 -19.05
CA GLY A 46 10.76 -14.13 -19.79
C GLY A 46 11.27 -15.32 -18.98
N VAL A 47 10.37 -15.97 -18.21
CA VAL A 47 10.64 -17.20 -17.44
C VAL A 47 9.65 -18.30 -17.84
N THR A 48 9.88 -19.51 -17.33
CA THR A 48 8.92 -20.61 -17.51
C THR A 48 7.87 -20.61 -16.40
N LYS A 49 6.67 -21.08 -16.71
CA LYS A 49 5.54 -21.18 -15.75
C LYS A 49 5.88 -21.91 -14.44
N PRO A 50 6.66 -23.02 -14.44
CA PRO A 50 7.10 -23.66 -13.21
C PRO A 50 7.86 -22.74 -12.26
N VAL A 51 8.64 -21.78 -12.78
CA VAL A 51 9.35 -20.80 -11.95
C VAL A 51 8.38 -19.93 -11.15
N LEU A 52 7.25 -19.53 -11.73
CA LEU A 52 6.22 -18.76 -11.03
C LEU A 52 5.61 -19.58 -9.88
N TYR A 53 5.30 -20.86 -10.15
CA TYR A 53 4.74 -21.75 -9.13
C TYR A 53 5.73 -22.06 -8.00
N ASP A 54 7.05 -22.15 -8.31
CA ASP A 54 8.10 -22.33 -7.29
C ASP A 54 8.20 -21.11 -6.35
N HIS A 55 7.94 -19.92 -6.88
CA HIS A 55 7.99 -18.69 -6.08
C HIS A 55 6.71 -18.41 -5.30
N PHE A 56 5.55 -18.62 -5.90
CA PHE A 56 4.27 -18.10 -5.41
C PHE A 56 3.17 -19.16 -5.21
N GLY A 57 3.40 -20.39 -5.62
CA GLY A 57 2.50 -21.53 -5.42
C GLY A 57 1.25 -21.49 -6.31
N SER A 58 0.57 -20.35 -6.44
CA SER A 58 -0.65 -20.22 -7.24
C SER A 58 -0.80 -18.80 -7.82
N LYS A 59 -1.83 -18.58 -8.65
CA LYS A 59 -2.18 -17.23 -9.14
C LYS A 59 -2.65 -16.32 -7.99
N GLU A 60 -3.39 -16.87 -7.06
CA GLU A 60 -3.81 -16.22 -5.83
C GLU A 60 -2.61 -15.85 -4.96
N GLY A 61 -1.65 -16.77 -4.77
CA GLY A 61 -0.41 -16.51 -4.05
C GLY A 61 0.44 -15.42 -4.73
N LEU A 62 0.45 -15.37 -6.06
CA LEU A 62 1.12 -14.29 -6.80
C LEU A 62 0.42 -12.94 -6.58
N LEU A 63 -0.91 -12.89 -6.61
CA LEU A 63 -1.67 -11.69 -6.31
C LEU A 63 -1.39 -11.20 -4.88
N LEU A 64 -1.45 -12.10 -3.89
CA LEU A 64 -1.13 -11.79 -2.50
C LEU A 64 0.28 -11.22 -2.35
N GLY A 65 1.25 -11.78 -3.08
CA GLY A 65 2.61 -11.24 -3.14
C GLY A 65 2.67 -9.81 -3.69
N CYS A 66 1.90 -9.51 -4.75
CA CYS A 66 1.80 -8.15 -5.30
C CYS A 66 1.21 -7.18 -4.29
N VAL A 67 0.15 -7.58 -3.61
CA VAL A 67 -0.52 -6.80 -2.57
C VAL A 67 0.38 -6.54 -1.39
N ALA A 68 1.02 -7.58 -0.86
CA ALA A 68 1.94 -7.47 0.28
C ALA A 68 3.05 -6.46 -0.03
N ARG A 69 3.66 -6.56 -1.23
CA ARG A 69 4.70 -5.63 -1.65
C ARG A 69 4.20 -4.20 -1.77
N ALA A 70 3.05 -3.98 -2.42
CA ALA A 70 2.49 -2.64 -2.58
C ALA A 70 2.18 -1.97 -1.23
N ARG A 71 1.71 -2.75 -0.24
CA ARG A 71 1.48 -2.24 1.12
C ARG A 71 2.79 -1.96 1.87
N GLU A 72 3.80 -2.82 1.73
CA GLU A 72 5.12 -2.61 2.31
C GLU A 72 5.77 -1.33 1.76
N GLU A 73 5.75 -1.13 0.45
CA GLU A 73 6.24 0.08 -0.22
C GLU A 73 5.47 1.34 0.23
N LEU A 74 4.13 1.25 0.31
CA LEU A 74 3.30 2.34 0.82
C LEU A 74 3.65 2.69 2.26
N LEU A 75 3.82 1.68 3.13
CA LEU A 75 4.20 1.88 4.53
C LEU A 75 5.58 2.52 4.65
N GLU A 76 6.56 2.07 3.85
CA GLU A 76 7.91 2.64 3.83
C GLU A 76 7.90 4.11 3.42
N VAL A 77 7.19 4.44 2.33
CA VAL A 77 7.11 5.83 1.81
C VAL A 77 6.40 6.73 2.81
N THR A 78 5.27 6.31 3.37
CA THR A 78 4.49 7.11 4.32
C THR A 78 5.22 7.28 5.65
N SER A 79 5.86 6.22 6.16
CA SER A 79 6.63 6.29 7.41
C SER A 79 7.89 7.15 7.28
N SER A 80 8.60 7.05 6.16
CA SER A 80 9.77 7.87 5.89
C SER A 80 9.41 9.35 5.79
N ALA A 81 8.29 9.66 5.14
CA ALA A 81 7.79 11.04 5.05
C ALA A 81 7.37 11.56 6.45
N ALA A 82 6.64 10.77 7.22
CA ALA A 82 6.23 11.13 8.58
C ALA A 82 7.42 11.33 9.53
N ALA A 83 8.48 10.52 9.39
CA ALA A 83 9.69 10.62 10.21
C ALA A 83 10.52 11.90 9.94
N ALA A 84 10.33 12.55 8.81
CA ALA A 84 10.99 13.83 8.48
C ALA A 84 10.33 15.04 9.17
N ALA A 85 9.17 14.85 9.80
CA ALA A 85 8.38 15.91 10.42
C ALA A 85 9.02 16.42 11.72
N THR A 86 8.83 17.71 12.01
CA THR A 86 9.31 18.38 13.21
C THR A 86 8.26 18.50 14.32
N ASN A 87 6.99 18.24 13.99
CA ASN A 87 5.86 18.31 14.91
C ASN A 87 4.73 17.35 14.48
N PRO A 88 3.75 17.05 15.36
CA PRO A 88 2.67 16.09 15.07
C PRO A 88 1.77 16.49 13.90
N GLU A 89 1.51 17.77 13.69
CA GLU A 89 0.72 18.25 12.55
C GLU A 89 1.42 17.95 11.24
N GLU A 90 2.70 18.32 11.15
CA GLU A 90 3.52 18.07 9.98
C GLU A 90 3.67 16.56 9.72
N MET A 91 3.77 15.73 10.77
CA MET A 91 3.84 14.27 10.67
C MET A 91 2.62 13.71 9.93
N LEU A 92 1.41 14.11 10.32
CA LEU A 92 0.18 13.67 9.66
C LEU A 92 0.11 14.21 8.23
N ARG A 93 0.42 15.49 8.02
CA ARG A 93 0.40 16.14 6.70
C ARG A 93 1.34 15.44 5.71
N LEU A 94 2.59 15.22 6.09
CA LEU A 94 3.58 14.55 5.25
C LEU A 94 3.19 13.08 4.99
N GLY A 95 2.68 12.37 5.99
CA GLY A 95 2.19 11.00 5.84
C GLY A 95 1.01 10.91 4.87
N PHE A 96 0.01 11.78 4.98
CA PHE A 96 -1.14 11.82 4.06
C PHE A 96 -0.71 12.21 2.64
N ARG A 97 0.18 13.20 2.52
CA ARG A 97 0.68 13.60 1.21
C ARG A 97 1.42 12.46 0.53
N ALA A 98 2.33 11.80 1.23
CA ALA A 98 3.07 10.66 0.71
C ALA A 98 2.14 9.49 0.31
N PHE A 99 1.07 9.24 1.10
CA PHE A 99 0.05 8.27 0.77
C PHE A 99 -0.62 8.56 -0.58
N PHE A 100 -1.14 9.77 -0.80
CA PHE A 100 -1.83 10.10 -2.04
C PHE A 100 -0.89 10.20 -3.24
N ASP A 101 0.32 10.74 -3.08
CA ASP A 101 1.33 10.80 -4.14
C ASP A 101 1.77 9.38 -4.58
N TYR A 102 1.91 8.44 -3.62
CA TYR A 102 2.18 7.03 -3.93
C TYR A 102 1.05 6.41 -4.75
N LEU A 103 -0.20 6.64 -4.38
CA LEU A 103 -1.35 6.11 -5.13
C LEU A 103 -1.44 6.67 -6.54
N ASP A 104 -1.14 7.96 -6.73
CA ASP A 104 -1.18 8.60 -8.04
C ASP A 104 -0.06 8.07 -8.96
N SER A 105 1.12 7.77 -8.40
CA SER A 105 2.27 7.22 -9.14
C SER A 105 2.21 5.70 -9.35
N HIS A 106 1.51 4.95 -8.50
CA HIS A 106 1.44 3.48 -8.52
C HIS A 106 0.01 2.95 -8.74
N SER A 107 -0.78 3.66 -9.54
CA SER A 107 -2.20 3.33 -9.78
C SER A 107 -2.48 1.88 -10.20
N PRO A 108 -1.64 1.16 -11.00
CA PRO A 108 -1.87 -0.25 -11.30
C PRO A 108 -1.81 -1.17 -10.08
N ALA A 109 -0.78 -1.01 -9.24
CA ALA A 109 -0.63 -1.80 -8.00
C ALA A 109 -1.78 -1.52 -7.03
N TRP A 110 -2.18 -0.25 -6.90
CA TRP A 110 -3.31 0.16 -6.06
C TRP A 110 -4.65 -0.40 -6.54
N ASN A 111 -4.86 -0.50 -7.85
CA ASN A 111 -6.06 -1.13 -8.40
C ASN A 111 -6.23 -2.59 -7.95
N LEU A 112 -5.12 -3.30 -7.77
CA LEU A 112 -5.15 -4.67 -7.28
C LEU A 112 -5.67 -4.76 -5.85
N LEU A 113 -5.33 -3.81 -4.98
CA LEU A 113 -5.82 -3.76 -3.60
C LEU A 113 -7.34 -3.69 -3.50
N TYR A 114 -8.00 -3.07 -4.51
CA TYR A 114 -9.46 -3.02 -4.59
C TYR A 114 -10.08 -4.22 -5.29
N GLN A 115 -9.35 -4.90 -6.16
CA GLN A 115 -9.81 -6.15 -6.75
C GLN A 115 -9.83 -7.31 -5.74
N GLU A 116 -9.11 -7.15 -4.61
CA GLU A 116 -9.13 -8.10 -3.49
C GLU A 116 -10.52 -8.35 -2.92
N ALA A 117 -11.37 -7.32 -2.87
CA ALA A 117 -12.76 -7.46 -2.43
C ALA A 117 -13.56 -8.43 -3.33
N SER A 118 -13.02 -8.78 -4.49
CA SER A 118 -13.59 -9.70 -5.45
C SER A 118 -13.02 -11.12 -5.36
N LEU A 119 -12.03 -11.37 -4.48
CA LEU A 119 -11.53 -12.72 -4.25
C LEU A 119 -12.57 -13.55 -3.49
N PRO A 120 -12.82 -14.81 -3.91
CA PRO A 120 -13.72 -15.70 -3.17
C PRO A 120 -13.24 -15.84 -1.71
N ASN A 121 -14.19 -15.90 -0.77
CA ASN A 121 -13.91 -16.15 0.65
C ASN A 121 -13.00 -17.36 0.81
N GLY A 122 -11.76 -17.16 1.25
CA GLY A 122 -10.76 -18.22 1.37
C GLY A 122 -9.44 -17.69 1.94
N ALA A 123 -8.40 -18.50 1.90
CA ALA A 123 -7.08 -18.29 2.51
C ALA A 123 -6.39 -16.93 2.20
N GLY A 124 -6.88 -16.20 1.20
CA GLY A 124 -6.43 -14.85 0.88
C GLY A 124 -6.94 -13.77 1.83
N ALA A 125 -8.18 -13.90 2.34
CA ALA A 125 -8.80 -12.88 3.19
C ALA A 125 -8.05 -12.68 4.50
N ASP A 126 -7.63 -13.76 5.15
CA ASP A 126 -6.87 -13.71 6.42
C ASP A 126 -5.50 -13.08 6.22
N SER A 127 -4.84 -13.36 5.08
CA SER A 127 -3.53 -12.77 4.75
C SER A 127 -3.64 -11.26 4.53
N LEU A 128 -4.71 -10.82 3.87
CA LEU A 128 -4.97 -9.40 3.63
C LEU A 128 -5.29 -8.65 4.92
N GLU A 129 -6.11 -9.24 5.78
CA GLU A 129 -6.43 -8.65 7.08
C GLU A 129 -5.18 -8.56 7.96
N SER A 130 -4.30 -9.57 7.93
CA SER A 130 -3.01 -9.53 8.62
C SER A 130 -2.13 -8.37 8.12
N ILE A 131 -2.08 -8.13 6.81
CA ILE A 131 -1.32 -7.02 6.23
C ILE A 131 -1.90 -5.66 6.66
N ARG A 132 -3.25 -5.52 6.68
CA ARG A 132 -3.92 -4.32 7.19
C ARG A 132 -3.64 -4.08 8.66
N ALA A 133 -3.72 -5.12 9.48
CA ALA A 133 -3.44 -5.04 10.90
C ALA A 133 -2.03 -4.52 11.16
N GLN A 134 -1.02 -5.05 10.47
CA GLN A 134 0.38 -4.60 10.60
C GLN A 134 0.54 -3.10 10.27
N GLN A 135 -0.13 -2.63 9.22
CA GLN A 135 -0.11 -1.20 8.85
C GLN A 135 -0.76 -0.33 9.92
N THR A 136 -1.91 -0.76 10.43
CA THR A 136 -2.64 -0.03 11.48
C THR A 136 -1.85 0.00 12.78
N ASP A 137 -1.23 -1.12 13.18
CA ASP A 137 -0.39 -1.22 14.37
C ASP A 137 0.82 -0.30 14.29
N PHE A 138 1.44 -0.19 13.11
CA PHE A 138 2.55 0.73 12.89
C PHE A 138 2.11 2.20 13.07
N ILE A 139 0.97 2.60 12.48
CA ILE A 139 0.42 3.95 12.64
C ILE A 139 0.04 4.20 14.10
N ALA A 140 -0.54 3.21 14.79
CA ALA A 140 -0.84 3.29 16.21
C ALA A 140 0.43 3.55 17.05
N ALA A 141 1.54 2.87 16.74
CA ALA A 141 2.81 3.09 17.42
C ALA A 141 3.35 4.53 17.22
N LEU A 142 3.24 5.08 16.02
CA LEU A 142 3.62 6.47 15.75
C LEU A 142 2.77 7.46 16.54
N LEU A 143 1.45 7.24 16.60
CA LEU A 143 0.53 8.09 17.35
C LEU A 143 0.76 7.99 18.87
N ALA A 144 1.05 6.79 19.38
CA ALA A 144 1.35 6.58 20.79
C ALA A 144 2.60 7.36 21.23
N ALA A 145 3.60 7.49 20.37
CA ALA A 145 4.79 8.28 20.65
C ALA A 145 4.50 9.79 20.78
N GLN A 146 3.44 10.27 20.10
CA GLN A 146 3.03 11.68 20.12
C GLN A 146 1.96 11.99 21.21
N ALA A 147 1.25 10.97 21.69
CA ALA A 147 0.18 11.12 22.68
C ALA A 147 0.26 10.00 23.76
N PRO A 148 1.31 9.99 24.59
CA PRO A 148 1.56 8.93 25.57
C PRO A 148 0.43 8.73 26.58
N GLU A 149 -0.36 9.78 26.88
CA GLU A 149 -1.52 9.72 27.79
C GLU A 149 -2.77 9.12 27.14
N ALA A 150 -2.83 8.92 25.84
CA ALA A 150 -4.07 8.55 25.17
C ALA A 150 -4.53 7.13 25.50
N GLY A 151 -3.65 6.28 25.97
CA GLY A 151 -3.90 4.87 26.22
C GLY A 151 -4.03 4.02 24.93
N PRO A 152 -3.71 2.71 24.97
CA PRO A 152 -3.53 1.90 23.76
C PRO A 152 -4.81 1.75 22.95
N ALA A 153 -5.98 1.56 23.58
CA ALA A 153 -7.23 1.37 22.86
C ALA A 153 -7.66 2.62 22.07
N ARG A 154 -7.39 3.81 22.61
CA ARG A 154 -7.71 5.08 21.93
C ARG A 154 -6.80 5.31 20.74
N VAL A 155 -5.50 5.09 20.91
CA VAL A 155 -4.52 5.21 19.84
C VAL A 155 -4.82 4.24 18.70
N GLN A 156 -5.17 2.99 19.03
CA GLN A 156 -5.59 2.01 18.05
C GLN A 156 -6.84 2.45 17.28
N ALA A 157 -7.84 3.00 17.97
CA ALA A 157 -9.03 3.53 17.33
C ALA A 157 -8.72 4.71 16.38
N TRP A 158 -7.81 5.61 16.76
CA TRP A 158 -7.36 6.69 15.88
C TRP A 158 -6.65 6.17 14.63
N ALA A 159 -5.78 5.18 14.78
CA ALA A 159 -5.11 4.56 13.65
C ALA A 159 -6.11 3.92 12.67
N GLN A 160 -7.12 3.21 13.16
CA GLN A 160 -8.21 2.65 12.32
C GLN A 160 -8.97 3.74 11.57
N VAL A 161 -9.30 4.86 12.23
CA VAL A 161 -9.99 5.99 11.59
C VAL A 161 -9.12 6.62 10.51
N ILE A 162 -7.83 6.85 10.78
CA ILE A 162 -6.88 7.44 9.83
C ILE A 162 -6.75 6.55 8.58
N VAL A 163 -6.49 5.25 8.77
CA VAL A 163 -6.35 4.30 7.65
C VAL A 163 -7.64 4.25 6.83
N GLY A 164 -8.78 4.09 7.50
CA GLY A 164 -10.09 4.04 6.84
C GLY A 164 -10.43 5.34 6.08
N ALA A 165 -10.12 6.50 6.65
CA ALA A 165 -10.34 7.79 6.01
C ALA A 165 -9.48 7.95 4.76
N CYS A 166 -8.19 7.61 4.83
CA CYS A 166 -7.26 7.62 3.69
C CYS A 166 -7.75 6.71 2.57
N GLU A 167 -8.05 5.44 2.87
CA GLU A 167 -8.54 4.46 1.89
C GLU A 167 -9.86 4.92 1.25
N ARG A 168 -10.80 5.40 2.06
CA ARG A 168 -12.10 5.82 1.58
C ARG A 168 -12.05 7.06 0.70
N LEU A 169 -11.21 8.03 1.06
CA LEU A 169 -10.99 9.23 0.26
C LEU A 169 -10.26 8.89 -1.05
N ALA A 170 -9.29 7.98 -1.02
CA ALA A 170 -8.61 7.49 -2.21
C ALA A 170 -9.58 6.83 -3.20
N LEU A 171 -10.50 5.99 -2.71
CA LEU A 171 -11.57 5.40 -3.52
C LEU A 171 -12.48 6.45 -4.17
N TRP A 172 -12.92 7.42 -3.38
CA TRP A 172 -13.79 8.49 -3.87
C TRP A 172 -13.11 9.33 -4.94
N ARG A 173 -11.81 9.66 -4.78
CA ARG A 173 -11.01 10.38 -5.78
C ARG A 173 -10.97 9.69 -7.15
N ARG A 174 -11.09 8.37 -7.19
CA ARG A 174 -11.09 7.59 -8.45
C ARG A 174 -12.45 7.61 -9.16
N GLY A 175 -13.50 7.93 -8.45
CA GLY A 175 -14.83 8.12 -9.03
C GLY A 175 -14.96 9.47 -9.75
N SER A 176 -15.96 9.60 -10.60
CA SER A 176 -16.21 10.83 -11.38
C SER A 176 -16.34 12.08 -10.50
N ALA A 177 -16.91 11.95 -9.31
CA ALA A 177 -17.10 13.06 -8.36
C ALA A 177 -15.80 13.57 -7.73
N GLY A 178 -14.77 12.71 -7.61
CA GLY A 178 -13.49 13.02 -6.98
C GLY A 178 -12.32 13.20 -7.95
N ALA A 179 -12.53 12.97 -9.24
CA ALA A 179 -11.46 12.90 -10.25
C ALA A 179 -10.64 14.19 -10.44
N GLN A 180 -11.14 15.33 -9.98
CA GLN A 180 -10.45 16.62 -10.03
C GLN A 180 -9.67 16.96 -8.76
N VAL A 181 -9.78 16.13 -7.72
CA VAL A 181 -9.12 16.37 -6.43
C VAL A 181 -7.69 15.87 -6.48
N SER A 182 -6.71 16.78 -6.36
CA SER A 182 -5.29 16.44 -6.31
C SER A 182 -4.90 15.74 -5.00
N ALA A 183 -3.69 15.14 -4.97
CA ALA A 183 -3.11 14.59 -3.74
C ALA A 183 -3.01 15.65 -2.63
N GLU A 184 -2.63 16.88 -3.00
CA GLU A 184 -2.54 18.02 -2.10
C GLU A 184 -3.89 18.39 -1.49
N GLN A 185 -4.92 18.55 -2.33
CA GLN A 185 -6.27 18.86 -1.86
C GLN A 185 -6.84 17.74 -0.96
N ALA A 186 -6.60 16.47 -1.32
CA ALA A 186 -7.02 15.34 -0.49
C ALA A 186 -6.33 15.34 0.89
N THR A 187 -5.05 15.72 0.93
CA THR A 187 -4.30 15.91 2.17
C THR A 187 -4.93 16.99 3.04
N GLU A 188 -5.20 18.17 2.46
CA GLU A 188 -5.84 19.26 3.21
C GLU A 188 -7.24 18.89 3.73
N TYR A 189 -8.05 18.19 2.94
CA TYR A 189 -9.37 17.72 3.42
C TYR A 189 -9.26 16.78 4.62
N LEU A 190 -8.25 15.90 4.65
CA LEU A 190 -8.01 15.07 5.84
C LEU A 190 -7.48 15.87 7.02
N MET A 191 -6.59 16.82 6.78
CA MET A 191 -6.05 17.68 7.83
C MET A 191 -7.15 18.55 8.46
N ASP A 192 -8.01 19.15 7.65
CA ASP A 192 -9.14 19.96 8.14
C ASP A 192 -10.06 19.14 9.06
N LEU A 193 -10.33 17.88 8.67
CA LEU A 193 -11.23 17.04 9.45
C LEU A 193 -10.57 16.41 10.68
N LEU A 194 -9.35 15.88 10.54
CA LEU A 194 -8.72 15.06 11.57
C LEU A 194 -7.85 15.89 12.53
N TRP A 195 -7.12 16.87 12.03
CA TRP A 195 -6.26 17.71 12.87
C TRP A 195 -7.06 18.66 13.75
N THR A 196 -8.05 19.33 13.20
CA THR A 196 -8.93 20.23 13.98
C THR A 196 -9.64 19.45 15.10
N GLY A 197 -10.08 18.22 14.84
CA GLY A 197 -10.67 17.34 15.86
C GLY A 197 -9.67 16.84 16.91
N LEU A 198 -8.38 16.71 16.59
CA LEU A 198 -7.31 16.31 17.51
C LEU A 198 -6.74 17.50 18.28
N ALA A 199 -6.60 18.69 17.67
CA ALA A 199 -6.07 19.89 18.31
C ALA A 199 -6.95 20.39 19.47
N ASN A 200 -8.28 20.38 19.28
CA ASN A 200 -9.21 20.78 20.34
C ASN A 200 -9.12 19.92 21.63
N ARG A 201 -8.46 18.76 21.58
CA ARG A 201 -8.27 17.88 22.76
C ARG A 201 -6.94 18.14 23.49
N GLN A 202 -5.98 18.78 22.84
CA GLN A 202 -4.73 19.18 23.51
C GLN A 202 -4.97 20.37 24.45
N ASP A 203 -5.90 21.25 24.08
CA ASP A 203 -6.27 22.42 24.90
C ASP A 203 -7.10 22.02 26.16
N GLU A 204 -7.87 20.93 26.11
CA GLU A 204 -8.65 20.43 27.25
C GLU A 204 -7.80 19.70 28.31
N SER A 205 -6.57 19.28 27.99
CA SER A 205 -5.66 18.59 28.93
C SER A 205 -4.78 19.54 29.71
N GLY A 206 -4.85 20.85 29.43
CA GLY A 206 -4.11 21.93 30.08
C GLY A 206 -4.93 22.79 31.07
N ALA A 207 -6.18 22.41 31.31
CA ALA A 207 -7.08 23.03 32.28
C ALA A 207 -7.41 22.02 33.39
#